data_2fb9fce47d533f41b0e6634b9d3464c5
#
_entry.id   2fb9fce47d533f41b0e6634b9d3464c5
#
_cell.length_a   1.000
_cell.length_b   1.000
_cell.length_c   1.000
_cell.angle_alpha   90.00
_cell.angle_beta   90.00
_cell.angle_gamma   90.00
#
_symmetry.space_group_name_H-M   'P 1'
#
loop_
_entity.id
_entity.type
_entity.pdbx_description
1 polymer ?
#
loop_
_entity_poly.entity_id
_entity_poly.type
_entity_poly.pdbx_seq_one_letter_code
_entity_poly.pdbx_strand_id
1 'polypeptide(L)'
;MLMEHFHNTQKDTGHYSNDLRYVLSLQNTIAAFEEIKTWEGYAKTPLHSLDSMASDIGVKNIYYKDESSRFGLGSFKALGGTYGVLKFIHHALKKEIGDEVSMKDIHAGKYSEQISKYTVTTATDGNHGRSVAFGAKLFGCKCQIYIHSEVSSGRQKAMEDLEATVNRVSGNYDESLQICIEDAGKNNWYVISDTSYEGYTKYPRYI
;
A
#
# COMPACT_ATOMS: atom_id res chain seq x y z
N MET A 1 -12.44 28.58 16.20
CA MET A 1 -13.29 27.69 15.38
C MET A 1 -14.00 26.76 16.36
N LEU A 2 -15.33 26.85 16.44
CA LEU A 2 -16.09 25.94 17.30
C LEU A 2 -16.08 24.55 16.66
N MET A 3 -15.58 23.55 17.39
CA MET A 3 -15.72 22.15 16.99
C MET A 3 -17.14 21.69 17.31
N GLU A 4 -17.85 21.20 16.30
CA GLU A 4 -19.14 20.55 16.49
C GLU A 4 -18.93 19.05 16.66
N HIS A 5 -19.60 18.46 17.65
CA HIS A 5 -19.57 17.03 17.90
C HIS A 5 -20.89 16.41 17.47
N PHE A 6 -20.82 15.42 16.58
CA PHE A 6 -21.97 14.63 16.15
C PHE A 6 -21.89 13.22 16.76
N HIS A 7 -22.92 12.88 17.52
CA HIS A 7 -23.04 11.52 18.04
C HIS A 7 -23.53 10.58 16.93
N ASN A 8 -22.76 9.51 16.63
CA ASN A 8 -23.20 8.50 15.68
C ASN A 8 -24.29 7.60 16.29
N THR A 9 -25.55 7.92 16.00
CA THR A 9 -26.72 7.16 16.45
C THR A 9 -26.92 5.83 15.72
N GLN A 10 -26.22 5.65 14.58
CA GLN A 10 -26.27 4.42 13.78
C GLN A 10 -25.07 3.50 14.03
N LYS A 11 -24.35 3.74 15.12
CA LYS A 11 -23.24 2.87 15.51
C LYS A 11 -23.75 1.43 15.68
N ASP A 12 -23.19 0.54 14.88
CA ASP A 12 -23.40 -0.89 15.06
C ASP A 12 -22.67 -1.35 16.34
N THR A 13 -23.42 -1.91 17.29
CA THR A 13 -22.92 -2.49 18.54
C THR A 13 -22.92 -4.01 18.49
N GLY A 14 -23.25 -4.61 17.37
CA GLY A 14 -23.26 -6.05 17.14
C GLY A 14 -21.88 -6.69 17.17
N HIS A 15 -21.87 -8.00 17.10
CA HIS A 15 -20.63 -8.75 16.96
C HIS A 15 -19.99 -8.56 15.58
N TYR A 16 -18.67 -8.44 15.56
CA TYR A 16 -17.88 -8.42 14.32
C TYR A 16 -18.17 -9.69 13.50
N SER A 17 -18.89 -9.54 12.39
CA SER A 17 -19.43 -10.67 11.61
C SER A 17 -18.33 -11.51 10.93
N ASN A 18 -18.65 -12.72 10.52
CA ASN A 18 -17.72 -13.57 9.80
C ASN A 18 -17.34 -12.98 8.44
N ASP A 19 -18.26 -12.27 7.77
CA ASP A 19 -17.99 -11.60 6.50
C ASP A 19 -16.97 -10.46 6.67
N LEU A 20 -17.09 -9.68 7.76
CA LEU A 20 -16.09 -8.67 8.10
C LEU A 20 -14.76 -9.31 8.50
N ARG A 21 -14.76 -10.44 9.20
CA ARG A 21 -13.54 -11.20 9.53
C ARG A 21 -12.83 -11.76 8.30
N TYR A 22 -13.57 -12.09 7.25
CA TYR A 22 -12.97 -12.49 5.99
C TYR A 22 -12.17 -11.35 5.35
N VAL A 23 -12.64 -10.11 5.48
CA VAL A 23 -11.96 -8.92 4.96
C VAL A 23 -10.79 -8.52 5.86
N LEU A 24 -11.04 -8.38 7.17
CA LEU A 24 -10.05 -7.94 8.15
C LEU A 24 -10.18 -8.79 9.43
N SER A 25 -9.15 -9.56 9.75
CA SER A 25 -9.07 -10.35 10.97
C SER A 25 -7.76 -10.10 11.70
N LEU A 26 -7.76 -10.35 13.01
CA LEU A 26 -6.53 -10.31 13.81
C LEU A 26 -5.46 -11.27 13.26
N GLN A 27 -5.86 -12.43 12.79
CA GLN A 27 -4.94 -13.43 12.19
C GLN A 27 -4.27 -12.89 10.92
N ASN A 28 -5.05 -12.27 10.02
CA ASN A 28 -4.50 -11.65 8.80
C ASN A 28 -3.57 -10.48 9.13
N THR A 29 -3.92 -9.68 10.15
CA THR A 29 -3.09 -8.57 10.62
C THR A 29 -1.77 -9.07 11.20
N ILE A 30 -1.81 -10.11 12.04
CA ILE A 30 -0.59 -10.74 12.59
C ILE A 30 0.26 -11.32 11.46
N ALA A 31 -0.34 -12.04 10.51
CA ALA A 31 0.40 -12.60 9.38
C ALA A 31 1.09 -11.51 8.53
N ALA A 32 0.39 -10.40 8.26
CA ALA A 32 0.99 -9.25 7.56
C ALA A 32 2.15 -8.63 8.38
N PHE A 33 1.96 -8.46 9.68
CA PHE A 33 2.99 -7.92 10.57
C PHE A 33 4.23 -8.81 10.63
N GLU A 34 4.06 -10.13 10.80
CA GLU A 34 5.18 -11.08 10.83
C GLU A 34 5.94 -11.10 9.50
N GLU A 35 5.24 -10.99 8.37
CA GLU A 35 5.83 -10.89 7.06
C GLU A 35 6.64 -9.58 6.90
N ILE A 36 6.02 -8.44 7.19
CA ILE A 36 6.65 -7.12 7.03
C ILE A 36 7.89 -6.96 7.90
N LYS A 37 7.93 -7.60 9.07
CA LYS A 37 9.10 -7.61 9.96
C LYS A 37 10.34 -8.27 9.33
N THR A 38 10.17 -9.12 8.35
CA THR A 38 11.28 -9.80 7.67
C THR A 38 11.95 -8.95 6.59
N TRP A 39 11.33 -7.84 6.18
CA TRP A 39 11.85 -7.02 5.10
C TRP A 39 13.07 -6.23 5.53
N GLU A 40 14.03 -6.11 4.63
CA GLU A 40 15.24 -5.31 4.86
C GLU A 40 14.88 -3.87 5.20
N GLY A 41 15.54 -3.33 6.24
CA GLY A 41 15.28 -1.97 6.74
C GLY A 41 14.06 -1.84 7.67
N TYR A 42 13.39 -2.96 8.04
CA TYR A 42 12.35 -2.88 9.05
C TYR A 42 12.90 -2.42 10.40
N ALA A 43 12.25 -1.41 10.98
CA ALA A 43 12.48 -0.96 12.34
C ALA A 43 11.16 -0.56 12.99
N LYS A 44 11.08 -0.70 14.32
CA LYS A 44 9.95 -0.14 15.06
C LYS A 44 10.04 1.39 15.02
N THR A 45 8.97 2.03 14.60
CA THR A 45 8.85 3.49 14.62
C THR A 45 8.39 3.97 16.00
N PRO A 46 8.78 5.20 16.43
CA PRO A 46 8.40 5.72 17.73
C PRO A 46 6.89 5.91 17.91
N LEU A 47 6.45 5.79 19.15
CA LEU A 47 5.13 6.23 19.60
C LEU A 47 5.35 7.27 20.70
N HIS A 48 5.01 8.52 20.42
CA HIS A 48 5.18 9.63 21.34
C HIS A 48 3.89 9.91 22.11
N SER A 49 3.99 10.16 23.42
CA SER A 49 2.88 10.74 24.19
C SER A 49 2.98 12.26 24.14
N LEU A 50 1.89 12.94 23.78
CA LEU A 50 1.79 14.39 23.68
C LEU A 50 0.98 14.94 24.85
N ASP A 51 1.52 14.76 26.07
CA ASP A 51 0.78 15.01 27.33
C ASP A 51 0.40 16.48 27.50
N SER A 52 1.28 17.42 27.13
CA SER A 52 0.98 18.86 27.18
C SER A 52 -0.19 19.20 26.26
N MET A 53 -0.16 18.74 25.02
CA MET A 53 -1.26 18.96 24.05
C MET A 53 -2.58 18.31 24.54
N ALA A 54 -2.52 17.14 25.16
CA ALA A 54 -3.70 16.48 25.71
C ALA A 54 -4.33 17.33 26.83
N SER A 55 -3.49 17.89 27.72
CA SER A 55 -3.92 18.80 28.78
C SER A 55 -4.54 20.09 28.22
N ASP A 56 -3.90 20.71 27.24
CA ASP A 56 -4.34 22.00 26.66
C ASP A 56 -5.72 21.90 26.00
N ILE A 57 -6.05 20.77 25.36
CA ILE A 57 -7.33 20.55 24.69
C ILE A 57 -8.34 19.74 25.53
N GLY A 58 -7.98 19.34 26.76
CA GLY A 58 -8.89 18.68 27.71
C GLY A 58 -9.25 17.23 27.35
N VAL A 59 -8.34 16.48 26.70
CA VAL A 59 -8.51 15.04 26.45
C VAL A 59 -7.57 14.22 27.33
N LYS A 60 -7.90 12.95 27.54
CA LYS A 60 -7.13 12.08 28.44
C LYS A 60 -5.70 11.83 27.94
N ASN A 61 -5.54 11.47 26.67
CA ASN A 61 -4.24 11.17 26.08
C ASN A 61 -4.25 11.52 24.59
N ILE A 62 -3.10 11.92 24.07
CA ILE A 62 -2.82 12.01 22.62
C ILE A 62 -1.56 11.22 22.35
N TYR A 63 -1.61 10.30 21.42
CA TYR A 63 -0.45 9.54 20.95
C TYR A 63 -0.16 9.84 19.50
N TYR A 64 1.11 10.10 19.19
CA TYR A 64 1.60 10.31 17.84
C TYR A 64 2.51 9.15 17.42
N LYS A 65 2.07 8.40 16.42
CA LYS A 65 2.88 7.33 15.80
C LYS A 65 3.70 7.93 14.68
N ASP A 66 5.01 8.05 14.90
CA ASP A 66 5.92 8.68 13.93
C ASP A 66 6.41 7.69 12.89
N GLU A 67 5.83 7.74 11.72
CA GLU A 67 6.19 6.91 10.55
C GLU A 67 7.16 7.59 9.57
N SER A 68 7.79 8.70 9.97
CA SER A 68 8.71 9.47 9.12
C SER A 68 9.96 8.68 8.70
N SER A 69 10.37 7.71 9.50
CA SER A 69 11.53 6.85 9.22
C SER A 69 11.20 5.52 8.55
N ARG A 70 9.91 5.22 8.31
CA ARG A 70 9.48 3.92 7.80
C ARG A 70 10.12 3.59 6.45
N PHE A 71 11.04 2.62 6.43
CA PHE A 71 11.83 2.18 5.26
C PHE A 71 12.50 3.32 4.48
N GLY A 72 12.71 4.48 5.11
CA GLY A 72 13.22 5.68 4.44
C GLY A 72 12.21 6.35 3.48
N LEU A 73 10.96 5.88 3.45
CA LEU A 73 9.92 6.40 2.54
C LEU A 73 9.10 7.54 3.15
N GLY A 74 9.26 7.83 4.45
CA GLY A 74 8.59 8.94 5.11
C GLY A 74 7.08 8.80 5.27
N SER A 75 6.53 7.58 5.20
CA SER A 75 5.09 7.34 5.26
C SER A 75 4.74 5.92 5.69
N PHE A 76 3.66 5.77 6.47
CA PHE A 76 3.09 4.45 6.81
C PHE A 76 2.61 3.67 5.58
N LYS A 77 2.31 4.34 4.47
CA LYS A 77 1.89 3.67 3.21
C LYS A 77 2.93 2.69 2.69
N ALA A 78 4.21 2.84 3.10
CA ALA A 78 5.27 1.88 2.84
C ALA A 78 4.95 0.44 3.28
N LEU A 79 4.09 0.26 4.28
CA LEU A 79 3.66 -1.05 4.76
C LEU A 79 2.68 -1.70 3.77
N GLY A 80 1.52 -1.06 3.57
CA GLY A 80 0.40 -1.65 2.84
C GLY A 80 0.65 -1.78 1.33
N GLY A 81 1.16 -0.73 0.67
CA GLY A 81 1.41 -0.78 -0.77
C GLY A 81 2.43 -1.86 -1.16
N THR A 82 3.52 -1.98 -0.40
CA THR A 82 4.53 -3.03 -0.59
C THR A 82 3.95 -4.42 -0.31
N TYR A 83 3.14 -4.57 0.76
CA TYR A 83 2.46 -5.83 1.05
C TYR A 83 1.45 -6.21 -0.02
N GLY A 84 0.74 -5.24 -0.59
CA GLY A 84 -0.15 -5.44 -1.74
C GLY A 84 0.58 -6.01 -2.96
N VAL A 85 1.78 -5.50 -3.27
CA VAL A 85 2.65 -6.05 -4.33
C VAL A 85 3.04 -7.50 -4.03
N LEU A 86 3.50 -7.80 -2.81
CA LEU A 86 3.85 -9.17 -2.42
C LEU A 86 2.67 -10.13 -2.53
N LYS A 87 1.48 -9.70 -2.06
CA LYS A 87 0.25 -10.51 -2.16
C LYS A 87 -0.16 -10.75 -3.61
N PHE A 88 0.02 -9.75 -4.47
CA PHE A 88 -0.18 -9.94 -5.90
C PHE A 88 0.78 -11.01 -6.45
N ILE A 89 2.08 -10.84 -6.26
CA ILE A 89 3.11 -11.79 -6.74
C ILE A 89 2.81 -13.22 -6.27
N HIS A 90 2.53 -13.39 -4.98
CA HIS A 90 2.20 -14.69 -4.41
C HIS A 90 0.97 -15.33 -5.07
N HIS A 91 -0.10 -14.54 -5.30
CA HIS A 91 -1.29 -15.06 -5.98
C HIS A 91 -1.04 -15.39 -7.46
N ALA A 92 -0.24 -14.57 -8.16
CA ALA A 92 0.09 -14.80 -9.56
C ALA A 92 0.92 -16.08 -9.72
N LEU A 93 1.95 -16.24 -8.90
CA LEU A 93 2.79 -17.44 -8.90
C LEU A 93 1.99 -18.71 -8.55
N LYS A 94 1.11 -18.65 -7.54
CA LYS A 94 0.23 -19.79 -7.22
C LYS A 94 -0.66 -20.20 -8.38
N LYS A 95 -1.17 -19.24 -9.13
CA LYS A 95 -2.00 -19.51 -10.31
C LYS A 95 -1.19 -20.14 -11.45
N GLU A 96 0.09 -19.76 -11.58
CA GLU A 96 0.96 -20.22 -12.67
C GLU A 96 1.65 -21.54 -12.36
N ILE A 97 2.12 -21.75 -11.12
CA ILE A 97 3.00 -22.84 -10.72
C ILE A 97 2.28 -23.86 -9.82
N GLY A 98 1.29 -23.43 -9.02
CA GLY A 98 0.56 -24.26 -8.05
C GLY A 98 0.66 -23.76 -6.61
N ASP A 99 0.00 -24.47 -5.70
CA ASP A 99 -0.19 -24.03 -4.32
C ASP A 99 1.07 -24.12 -3.43
N GLU A 100 2.15 -24.73 -3.88
CA GLU A 100 3.39 -24.89 -3.12
C GLU A 100 4.23 -23.61 -2.98
N VAL A 101 3.83 -22.51 -3.64
CA VAL A 101 4.54 -21.24 -3.57
C VAL A 101 4.42 -20.63 -2.16
N SER A 102 5.56 -20.46 -1.49
CA SER A 102 5.63 -19.83 -0.17
C SER A 102 6.21 -18.40 -0.26
N MET A 103 5.86 -17.54 0.71
CA MET A 103 6.47 -16.21 0.85
C MET A 103 7.99 -16.31 1.05
N LYS A 104 8.45 -17.30 1.82
CA LYS A 104 9.87 -17.56 2.05
C LYS A 104 10.63 -17.83 0.75
N ASP A 105 10.04 -18.60 -0.18
CA ASP A 105 10.66 -18.90 -1.47
C ASP A 105 10.72 -17.66 -2.37
N ILE A 106 9.71 -16.77 -2.29
CA ILE A 106 9.71 -15.47 -2.98
C ILE A 106 10.89 -14.63 -2.47
N HIS A 107 11.05 -14.50 -1.15
CA HIS A 107 12.17 -13.77 -0.55
C HIS A 107 13.53 -14.39 -0.87
N ALA A 108 13.60 -15.70 -0.97
CA ALA A 108 14.83 -16.40 -1.36
C ALA A 108 15.19 -16.24 -2.85
N GLY A 109 14.37 -15.55 -3.63
CA GLY A 109 14.60 -15.32 -5.06
C GLY A 109 14.34 -16.53 -5.96
N LYS A 110 13.71 -17.59 -5.43
CA LYS A 110 13.46 -18.84 -6.17
C LYS A 110 12.65 -18.62 -7.47
N TYR A 111 11.83 -17.58 -7.50
CA TYR A 111 10.96 -17.27 -8.64
C TYR A 111 11.33 -15.95 -9.35
N SER A 112 12.58 -15.49 -9.23
CA SER A 112 13.02 -14.19 -9.78
C SER A 112 12.79 -14.08 -11.28
N GLU A 113 12.99 -15.15 -12.05
CA GLU A 113 12.74 -15.17 -13.48
C GLU A 113 11.26 -14.93 -13.82
N GLN A 114 10.35 -15.58 -13.10
CA GLN A 114 8.90 -15.39 -13.30
C GLN A 114 8.46 -14.00 -12.84
N ILE A 115 8.91 -13.56 -11.66
CA ILE A 115 8.55 -12.26 -11.08
C ILE A 115 9.00 -11.11 -11.96
N SER A 116 10.17 -11.19 -12.59
CA SER A 116 10.69 -10.14 -13.50
C SER A 116 9.83 -9.90 -14.74
N LYS A 117 8.94 -10.83 -15.08
CA LYS A 117 7.97 -10.72 -16.18
C LYS A 117 6.73 -9.92 -15.79
N TYR A 118 6.42 -9.83 -14.48
CA TYR A 118 5.27 -9.08 -14.00
C TYR A 118 5.52 -7.58 -14.02
N THR A 119 4.47 -6.83 -14.28
CA THR A 119 4.48 -5.37 -14.16
C THR A 119 3.30 -4.97 -13.28
N VAL A 120 3.59 -4.30 -12.17
CA VAL A 120 2.58 -3.66 -11.32
C VAL A 120 2.42 -2.20 -11.72
N THR A 121 1.21 -1.66 -11.55
CA THR A 121 0.92 -0.27 -11.89
C THR A 121 -0.02 0.37 -10.88
N THR A 122 0.07 1.68 -10.73
CA THR A 122 -0.86 2.48 -9.92
C THR A 122 -0.89 3.93 -10.36
N ALA A 123 -2.03 4.61 -10.15
CA ALA A 123 -2.10 6.06 -10.17
C ALA A 123 -1.93 6.61 -8.73
N THR A 124 -1.26 7.77 -8.58
CA THR A 124 -0.91 8.27 -7.24
C THR A 124 -0.54 9.75 -7.22
N ASP A 125 -0.72 10.39 -6.06
CA ASP A 125 -0.16 11.71 -5.74
C ASP A 125 1.24 11.65 -5.09
N GLY A 126 1.74 10.44 -4.75
CA GLY A 126 3.07 10.28 -4.18
C GLY A 126 3.29 9.05 -3.29
N ASN A 127 2.83 9.07 -2.02
CA ASN A 127 3.23 8.09 -1.02
C ASN A 127 2.82 6.65 -1.34
N HIS A 128 1.63 6.46 -1.94
CA HIS A 128 1.21 5.12 -2.36
C HIS A 128 2.08 4.61 -3.52
N GLY A 129 2.32 5.45 -4.53
CA GLY A 129 3.20 5.08 -5.65
C GLY A 129 4.62 4.74 -5.19
N ARG A 130 5.21 5.53 -4.26
CA ARG A 130 6.50 5.19 -3.64
C ARG A 130 6.48 3.83 -2.97
N SER A 131 5.39 3.48 -2.30
CA SER A 131 5.24 2.17 -1.65
C SER A 131 5.15 1.03 -2.66
N VAL A 132 4.40 1.21 -3.74
CA VAL A 132 4.30 0.21 -4.82
C VAL A 132 5.65 0.05 -5.53
N ALA A 133 6.34 1.17 -5.85
CA ALA A 133 7.67 1.15 -6.43
C ALA A 133 8.69 0.43 -5.53
N PHE A 134 8.67 0.73 -4.23
CA PHE A 134 9.52 0.04 -3.26
C PHE A 134 9.25 -1.46 -3.22
N GLY A 135 7.98 -1.87 -3.20
CA GLY A 135 7.60 -3.29 -3.27
C GLY A 135 8.04 -3.95 -4.57
N ALA A 136 7.88 -3.29 -5.70
CA ALA A 136 8.32 -3.79 -7.00
C ALA A 136 9.84 -4.00 -7.03
N LYS A 137 10.62 -3.03 -6.55
CA LYS A 137 12.07 -3.13 -6.41
C LYS A 137 12.48 -4.24 -5.46
N LEU A 138 11.85 -4.33 -4.29
CA LEU A 138 12.16 -5.32 -3.25
C LEU A 138 11.95 -6.75 -3.74
N PHE A 139 10.90 -7.00 -4.52
CA PHE A 139 10.55 -8.35 -5.00
C PHE A 139 10.96 -8.63 -6.44
N GLY A 140 11.49 -7.64 -7.17
CA GLY A 140 12.07 -7.81 -8.51
C GLY A 140 11.09 -7.80 -9.66
N CYS A 141 9.90 -7.19 -9.53
CA CYS A 141 8.99 -6.97 -10.65
C CYS A 141 9.11 -5.54 -11.21
N LYS A 142 8.55 -5.29 -12.40
CA LYS A 142 8.52 -3.97 -13.03
C LYS A 142 7.42 -3.11 -12.42
N CYS A 143 7.62 -1.78 -12.43
CA CYS A 143 6.66 -0.83 -11.90
C CYS A 143 6.39 0.32 -12.87
N GLN A 144 5.12 0.55 -13.19
CA GLN A 144 4.64 1.69 -13.97
C GLN A 144 3.76 2.56 -13.06
N ILE A 145 4.07 3.84 -12.94
CA ILE A 145 3.32 4.76 -12.08
C ILE A 145 2.74 5.89 -12.92
N TYR A 146 1.48 6.20 -12.69
CA TYR A 146 0.79 7.32 -13.33
C TYR A 146 0.58 8.44 -12.31
N ILE A 147 0.99 9.65 -12.71
CA ILE A 147 0.83 10.85 -11.90
C ILE A 147 0.14 11.94 -12.72
N HIS A 148 -0.69 12.74 -12.08
CA HIS A 148 -1.30 13.89 -12.74
C HIS A 148 -0.34 15.08 -12.85
N SER A 149 -0.73 16.10 -13.61
CA SER A 149 0.11 17.24 -13.97
C SER A 149 0.67 18.01 -12.77
N GLU A 150 -0.06 18.09 -11.66
CA GLU A 150 0.29 18.92 -10.49
C GLU A 150 1.22 18.20 -9.49
N VAL A 151 1.52 16.92 -9.68
CA VAL A 151 2.46 16.21 -8.81
C VAL A 151 3.86 16.81 -8.96
N SER A 152 4.48 17.17 -7.85
CA SER A 152 5.80 17.83 -7.86
C SER A 152 6.88 16.94 -8.46
N SER A 153 7.89 17.57 -9.07
CA SER A 153 9.06 16.86 -9.62
C SER A 153 9.83 16.06 -8.56
N GLY A 154 9.86 16.54 -7.32
CA GLY A 154 10.48 15.81 -6.22
C GLY A 154 9.76 14.50 -5.88
N ARG A 155 8.42 14.49 -5.94
CA ARG A 155 7.65 13.24 -5.75
C ARG A 155 7.84 12.27 -6.92
N GLN A 156 7.88 12.79 -8.15
CA GLN A 156 8.19 11.98 -9.32
C GLN A 156 9.56 11.34 -9.19
N LYS A 157 10.59 12.16 -8.93
CA LYS A 157 11.96 11.66 -8.75
C LYS A 157 12.07 10.61 -7.65
N ALA A 158 11.36 10.77 -6.54
CA ALA A 158 11.38 9.80 -5.44
C ALA A 158 10.80 8.42 -5.82
N MET A 159 9.96 8.33 -6.85
CA MET A 159 9.47 7.06 -7.42
C MET A 159 10.45 6.50 -8.46
N GLU A 160 11.05 7.38 -9.29
CA GLU A 160 12.08 7.01 -10.26
C GLU A 160 13.35 6.47 -9.57
N ASP A 161 13.75 7.03 -8.43
CA ASP A 161 14.87 6.55 -7.60
C ASP A 161 14.63 5.11 -7.05
N LEU A 162 13.37 4.67 -7.06
CA LEU A 162 12.96 3.30 -6.76
C LEU A 162 12.77 2.44 -8.04
N GLU A 163 13.34 2.88 -9.16
CA GLU A 163 13.34 2.17 -10.44
C GLU A 163 11.95 2.05 -11.11
N ALA A 164 10.97 2.83 -10.66
CA ALA A 164 9.69 2.91 -11.33
C ALA A 164 9.77 3.79 -12.59
N THR A 165 9.08 3.36 -13.64
CA THR A 165 8.79 4.24 -14.77
C THR A 165 7.61 5.13 -14.41
N VAL A 166 7.78 6.45 -14.47
CA VAL A 166 6.72 7.41 -14.09
C VAL A 166 6.15 8.08 -15.32
N ASN A 167 4.85 7.90 -15.53
CA ASN A 167 4.09 8.46 -16.64
C ASN A 167 3.29 9.67 -16.12
N ARG A 168 3.66 10.87 -16.56
CA ARG A 168 2.93 12.10 -16.21
C ARG A 168 1.80 12.33 -17.22
N VAL A 169 0.58 12.43 -16.72
CA VAL A 169 -0.65 12.66 -17.49
C VAL A 169 -1.01 14.15 -17.41
N SER A 170 -1.41 14.73 -18.54
CA SER A 170 -1.97 16.07 -18.58
C SER A 170 -3.42 16.01 -18.12
N GLY A 171 -3.68 16.30 -16.83
CA GLY A 171 -5.02 16.22 -16.26
C GLY A 171 -4.97 16.07 -14.74
N ASN A 172 -6.07 15.62 -14.17
CA ASN A 172 -6.23 15.42 -12.74
C ASN A 172 -5.97 13.95 -12.33
N TYR A 173 -6.18 13.63 -11.04
CA TYR A 173 -5.99 12.28 -10.51
C TYR A 173 -6.90 11.25 -11.19
N ASP A 174 -8.17 11.57 -11.41
CA ASP A 174 -9.15 10.62 -11.98
C ASP A 174 -8.77 10.24 -13.42
N GLU A 175 -8.29 11.22 -14.20
CA GLU A 175 -7.79 10.97 -15.56
C GLU A 175 -6.52 10.10 -15.54
N SER A 176 -5.61 10.34 -14.59
CA SER A 176 -4.42 9.51 -14.44
C SER A 176 -4.76 8.08 -14.03
N LEU A 177 -5.78 7.89 -13.18
CA LEU A 177 -6.28 6.56 -12.80
C LEU A 177 -6.93 5.85 -13.98
N GLN A 178 -7.75 6.56 -14.77
CA GLN A 178 -8.39 5.98 -15.95
C GLN A 178 -7.35 5.47 -16.96
N ILE A 179 -6.35 6.27 -17.28
CA ILE A 179 -5.26 5.89 -18.20
C ILE A 179 -4.45 4.71 -17.64
N CYS A 180 -4.16 4.74 -16.33
CA CYS A 180 -3.50 3.62 -15.66
C CYS A 180 -4.25 2.29 -15.84
N ILE A 181 -5.58 2.31 -15.65
CA ILE A 181 -6.43 1.12 -15.80
C ILE A 181 -6.49 0.65 -17.26
N GLU A 182 -6.63 1.57 -18.20
CA GLU A 182 -6.66 1.25 -19.64
C GLU A 182 -5.35 0.62 -20.11
N ASP A 183 -4.22 1.21 -19.74
CA ASP A 183 -2.91 0.71 -20.12
C ASP A 183 -2.59 -0.61 -19.42
N ALA A 184 -3.05 -0.80 -18.18
CA ALA A 184 -2.95 -2.07 -17.49
C ALA A 184 -3.68 -3.17 -18.27
N GLY A 185 -4.89 -2.90 -18.77
CA GLY A 185 -5.66 -3.83 -19.59
C GLY A 185 -4.99 -4.18 -20.92
N LYS A 186 -4.45 -3.16 -21.62
CA LYS A 186 -3.78 -3.35 -22.93
C LYS A 186 -2.48 -4.17 -22.82
N ASN A 187 -1.75 -4.01 -21.70
CA ASN A 187 -0.41 -4.56 -21.54
C ASN A 187 -0.35 -5.76 -20.59
N ASN A 188 -1.49 -6.23 -20.07
CA ASN A 188 -1.57 -7.27 -19.04
C ASN A 188 -0.77 -6.90 -17.76
N TRP A 189 -0.83 -5.64 -17.34
CA TRP A 189 -0.27 -5.19 -16.08
C TRP A 189 -1.27 -5.32 -14.94
N TYR A 190 -0.78 -5.26 -13.73
CA TYR A 190 -1.57 -5.49 -12.53
C TYR A 190 -1.69 -4.22 -11.70
N VAL A 191 -2.92 -3.71 -11.60
CA VAL A 191 -3.21 -2.51 -10.79
C VAL A 191 -3.07 -2.85 -9.30
N ILE A 192 -2.30 -2.05 -8.56
CA ILE A 192 -2.15 -2.09 -7.10
C ILE A 192 -2.58 -0.72 -6.56
N SER A 193 -3.88 -0.52 -6.40
CA SER A 193 -4.46 0.74 -5.90
C SER A 193 -4.89 0.61 -4.44
N ASP A 194 -4.72 1.68 -3.66
CA ASP A 194 -5.23 1.81 -2.29
C ASP A 194 -6.70 2.25 -2.23
N THR A 195 -7.33 2.45 -3.39
CA THR A 195 -8.74 2.82 -3.51
C THR A 195 -9.52 1.66 -4.15
N SER A 196 -10.60 1.22 -3.50
CA SER A 196 -11.51 0.23 -4.04
C SER A 196 -12.60 0.86 -4.91
N TYR A 197 -13.00 0.16 -5.94
CA TYR A 197 -14.14 0.48 -6.81
C TYR A 197 -14.86 -0.81 -7.21
N GLU A 198 -15.99 -0.69 -7.88
CA GLU A 198 -16.79 -1.84 -8.31
C GLU A 198 -15.94 -2.81 -9.16
N GLY A 199 -15.91 -4.08 -8.74
CA GLY A 199 -15.08 -5.13 -9.37
C GLY A 199 -13.60 -5.15 -8.91
N TYR A 200 -13.13 -4.12 -8.19
CA TYR A 200 -11.76 -4.05 -7.70
C TYR A 200 -11.72 -3.86 -6.17
N THR A 201 -11.74 -4.95 -5.42
CA THR A 201 -11.72 -4.93 -3.95
C THR A 201 -10.63 -5.82 -3.34
N LYS A 202 -10.03 -6.70 -4.14
CA LYS A 202 -9.11 -7.73 -3.63
C LYS A 202 -7.83 -7.14 -3.05
N TYR A 203 -7.12 -6.30 -3.81
CA TYR A 203 -5.83 -5.77 -3.38
C TYR A 203 -5.92 -4.61 -2.38
N PRO A 204 -6.93 -3.70 -2.47
CA PRO A 204 -7.13 -2.69 -1.42
C PRO A 204 -7.27 -3.25 0.00
N ARG A 205 -7.68 -4.52 0.14
CA ARG A 205 -7.76 -5.20 1.46
C ARG A 205 -6.39 -5.49 2.10
N TYR A 206 -5.32 -5.47 1.33
CA TYR A 206 -3.97 -5.72 1.79
C TYR A 206 -3.17 -4.44 2.02
N ILE A 207 -3.74 -3.30 1.64
CA ILE A 207 -3.14 -1.97 1.71
C ILE A 207 -3.71 -1.18 2.89
#